data_3b90dcbae13f5caa9cb02400464c6c58
#
_entry.id   3b90dcbae13f5caa9cb02400464c6c58
#
_cell.length_a   1.000
_cell.length_b   1.000
_cell.length_c   1.000
_cell.angle_alpha   90.00
_cell.angle_beta   90.00
_cell.angle_gamma   90.00
#
_symmetry.space_group_name_H-M   'P 1'
#
loop_
_entity.id
_entity.type
_entity.pdbx_description
1 polymer ?
#
loop_
_entity_poly.entity_id
_entity_poly.type
_entity_poly.pdbx_seq_one_letter_code
_entity_poly.pdbx_strand_id
1 'polypeptide(L)'
;MGLCPGQNESAGKRKSSRLRKGAPWLKTLLVQCAWAAVKKKDSYYKAQFNRLKSRRGPKKAICAVAASMLTAIYHMLKNGVEHNDLGASHFDRRPAAIKANRLVAQLAKLGFRAELQPLAQAA
;
A
#
# COMPACT_ATOMS: atom_id res chain seq x y z
N MET A 1 -6.99 -15.93 10.97
CA MET A 1 -6.40 -14.72 11.59
C MET A 1 -7.27 -13.46 11.55
N GLY A 2 -8.29 -13.35 10.73
CA GLY A 2 -9.23 -12.22 10.75
C GLY A 2 -8.68 -10.89 10.19
N LEU A 3 -7.63 -10.92 9.37
CA LEU A 3 -7.11 -9.73 8.68
C LEU A 3 -7.82 -9.48 7.33
N CYS A 4 -8.56 -10.46 6.81
CA CYS A 4 -9.35 -10.30 5.60
C CYS A 4 -10.67 -9.59 5.89
N PRO A 5 -11.17 -8.74 4.96
CA PRO A 5 -12.50 -8.17 5.08
C PRO A 5 -13.56 -9.26 5.08
N GLY A 6 -14.59 -9.11 5.91
CA GLY A 6 -15.79 -9.91 5.84
C GLY A 6 -16.55 -9.54 4.55
N GLN A 7 -16.88 -10.52 3.74
CA GLN A 7 -17.78 -10.31 2.61
C GLN A 7 -19.23 -10.42 3.12
N ASN A 8 -19.76 -9.30 3.57
CA ASN A 8 -21.16 -9.21 3.95
C ASN A 8 -21.87 -8.38 2.87
N GLU A 9 -22.35 -9.09 1.87
CA GLU A 9 -23.02 -8.52 0.69
C GLU A 9 -24.32 -9.27 0.45
N SER A 10 -25.38 -8.56 0.10
CA SER A 10 -26.67 -9.13 -0.24
C SER A 10 -27.28 -8.31 -1.37
N ALA A 11 -27.77 -8.98 -2.41
CA ALA A 11 -28.37 -8.38 -3.60
C ALA A 11 -27.50 -7.26 -4.22
N GLY A 12 -26.19 -7.51 -4.37
CA GLY A 12 -25.24 -6.53 -4.92
C GLY A 12 -24.91 -5.33 -3.98
N LYS A 13 -25.54 -5.26 -2.81
CA LYS A 13 -25.30 -4.18 -1.83
C LYS A 13 -24.38 -4.65 -0.70
N ARG A 14 -23.25 -3.95 -0.52
CA ARG A 14 -22.30 -4.24 0.54
C ARG A 14 -22.80 -3.73 1.89
N LYS A 15 -23.16 -4.66 2.81
CA LYS A 15 -23.68 -4.35 4.14
C LYS A 15 -22.58 -3.99 5.15
N SER A 16 -21.41 -4.63 5.07
CA SER A 16 -20.33 -4.39 6.01
C SER A 16 -18.95 -4.60 5.38
N SER A 17 -17.99 -3.74 5.77
CA SER A 17 -16.56 -3.89 5.42
C SER A 17 -15.70 -4.24 6.64
N ARG A 18 -16.31 -4.75 7.73
CA ARG A 18 -15.59 -5.14 8.94
C ARG A 18 -14.67 -6.32 8.66
N LEU A 19 -13.55 -6.36 9.35
CA LEU A 19 -12.66 -7.51 9.33
C LEU A 19 -13.32 -8.71 10.02
N ARG A 20 -13.02 -9.91 9.56
CA ARG A 20 -13.47 -11.15 10.19
C ARG A 20 -12.95 -11.26 11.63
N LYS A 21 -13.70 -11.93 12.49
CA LYS A 21 -13.21 -12.34 13.81
C LYS A 21 -12.06 -13.36 13.61
N GLY A 22 -11.06 -13.33 14.45
CA GLY A 22 -9.91 -14.23 14.41
C GLY A 22 -9.12 -14.13 15.72
N ALA A 23 -7.98 -14.83 15.83
CA ALA A 23 -7.13 -14.80 17.02
C ALA A 23 -6.76 -13.34 17.39
N PRO A 24 -7.27 -12.79 18.49
CA PRO A 24 -7.14 -11.37 18.78
C PRO A 24 -5.69 -10.99 19.08
N TRP A 25 -4.94 -11.84 19.79
CA TRP A 25 -3.55 -11.59 20.15
C TRP A 25 -2.62 -11.44 18.95
N LEU A 26 -2.70 -12.35 17.97
CA LEU A 26 -1.84 -12.31 16.79
C LEU A 26 -2.19 -11.15 15.85
N LYS A 27 -3.48 -10.83 15.75
CA LYS A 27 -3.94 -9.68 14.98
C LYS A 27 -3.40 -8.38 15.57
N THR A 28 -3.48 -8.22 16.88
CA THR A 28 -2.98 -7.03 17.59
C THR A 28 -1.49 -6.89 17.40
N LEU A 29 -0.72 -7.97 17.60
CA LEU A 29 0.73 -7.98 17.39
C LEU A 29 1.11 -7.57 15.96
N LEU A 30 0.49 -8.18 14.94
CA LEU A 30 0.78 -7.84 13.54
C LEU A 30 0.43 -6.40 13.18
N VAL A 31 -0.64 -5.84 13.74
CA VAL A 31 -0.99 -4.44 13.54
C VAL A 31 0.04 -3.52 14.18
N GLN A 32 0.55 -3.84 15.37
CA GLN A 32 1.62 -3.08 16.02
C GLN A 32 2.92 -3.14 15.19
N CYS A 33 3.31 -4.33 14.75
CA CYS A 33 4.45 -4.50 13.84
C CYS A 33 4.27 -3.71 12.54
N ALA A 34 3.07 -3.70 11.96
CA ALA A 34 2.77 -2.93 10.76
C ALA A 34 2.92 -1.43 11.00
N TRP A 35 2.48 -0.90 12.15
CA TRP A 35 2.70 0.50 12.50
C TRP A 35 4.20 0.84 12.64
N ALA A 36 5.01 -0.05 13.17
CA ALA A 36 6.46 0.12 13.21
C ALA A 36 7.07 0.09 11.81
N ALA A 37 6.68 -0.89 10.98
CA ALA A 37 7.21 -1.06 9.63
C ALA A 37 6.94 0.13 8.71
N VAL A 38 5.78 0.79 8.80
CA VAL A 38 5.45 1.94 7.96
C VAL A 38 6.21 3.22 8.36
N LYS A 39 6.91 3.24 9.50
CA LYS A 39 7.80 4.35 9.89
C LYS A 39 9.12 4.33 9.12
N LYS A 40 9.59 3.16 8.69
CA LYS A 40 10.83 3.02 7.90
C LYS A 40 10.69 3.79 6.58
N LYS A 41 11.66 4.66 6.29
CA LYS A 41 11.72 5.40 5.02
C LYS A 41 11.99 4.42 3.87
N ASP A 42 11.50 4.75 2.69
CA ASP A 42 11.75 4.05 1.42
C ASP A 42 11.48 2.53 1.42
N SER A 43 10.58 2.08 2.32
CA SER A 43 10.17 0.69 2.41
C SER A 43 8.91 0.39 1.60
N TYR A 44 8.80 -0.85 1.14
CA TYR A 44 7.61 -1.41 0.51
C TYR A 44 6.34 -1.17 1.34
N TYR A 45 6.40 -1.44 2.66
CA TYR A 45 5.24 -1.32 3.54
C TYR A 45 4.76 0.13 3.70
N LYS A 46 5.69 1.09 3.74
CA LYS A 46 5.34 2.53 3.76
C LYS A 46 4.66 2.96 2.47
N ALA A 47 5.20 2.55 1.33
CA ALA A 47 4.61 2.85 0.02
C ALA A 47 3.20 2.22 -0.12
N GLN A 48 3.04 0.97 0.30
CA GLN A 48 1.73 0.29 0.34
C GLN A 48 0.73 1.03 1.23
N PHE A 49 1.15 1.41 2.44
CA PHE A 49 0.31 2.15 3.38
C PHE A 49 -0.17 3.47 2.79
N ASN A 50 0.74 4.29 2.27
CA ASN A 50 0.41 5.60 1.70
C ASN A 50 -0.57 5.48 0.52
N ARG A 51 -0.35 4.51 -0.36
CA ARG A 51 -1.23 4.23 -1.49
C ARG A 51 -2.65 3.83 -1.05
N LEU A 52 -2.77 3.03 0.00
CA LEU A 52 -4.06 2.55 0.51
C LEU A 52 -4.75 3.59 1.40
N LYS A 53 -3.98 4.35 2.18
CA LYS A 53 -4.48 5.37 3.11
C LYS A 53 -5.32 6.43 2.39
N SER A 54 -4.87 6.93 1.24
CA SER A 54 -5.59 7.95 0.46
C SER A 54 -6.98 7.48 -0.01
N ARG A 55 -7.16 6.17 -0.24
CA ARG A 55 -8.39 5.60 -0.80
C ARG A 55 -9.29 4.93 0.24
N ARG A 56 -8.73 4.30 1.26
CA ARG A 56 -9.45 3.44 2.22
C ARG A 56 -9.38 3.93 3.66
N GLY A 57 -8.60 4.96 3.93
CA GLY A 57 -8.32 5.48 5.26
C GLY A 57 -7.25 4.67 6.02
N PRO A 58 -6.66 5.27 7.09
CA PRO A 58 -5.51 4.70 7.78
C PRO A 58 -5.78 3.36 8.48
N LYS A 59 -6.94 3.22 9.12
CA LYS A 59 -7.29 1.98 9.85
C LYS A 59 -7.38 0.75 8.94
N LYS A 60 -7.94 0.91 7.74
CA LYS A 60 -8.03 -0.20 6.75
C LYS A 60 -6.69 -0.43 6.06
N ALA A 61 -5.92 0.63 5.79
CA ALA A 61 -4.61 0.54 5.18
C ALA A 61 -3.62 -0.25 6.05
N ILE A 62 -3.58 0.02 7.37
CA ILE A 62 -2.67 -0.69 8.26
C ILE A 62 -3.02 -2.19 8.40
N CYS A 63 -4.30 -2.53 8.39
CA CYS A 63 -4.71 -3.94 8.39
C CYS A 63 -4.29 -4.67 7.10
N ALA A 64 -4.30 -3.99 5.96
CA ALA A 64 -3.81 -4.56 4.71
C ALA A 64 -2.29 -4.75 4.72
N VAL A 65 -1.53 -3.81 5.31
CA VAL A 65 -0.09 -3.96 5.52
C VAL A 65 0.19 -5.15 6.44
N ALA A 66 -0.52 -5.28 7.55
CA ALA A 66 -0.39 -6.42 8.45
C ALA A 66 -0.68 -7.76 7.76
N ALA A 67 -1.66 -7.81 6.86
CA ALA A 67 -1.94 -8.99 6.05
C ALA A 67 -0.79 -9.32 5.08
N SER A 68 -0.21 -8.31 4.43
CA SER A 68 0.95 -8.48 3.55
C SER A 68 2.18 -8.98 4.32
N MET A 69 2.44 -8.45 5.52
CA MET A 69 3.51 -8.93 6.39
C MET A 69 3.33 -10.41 6.74
N LEU A 70 2.11 -10.80 7.08
CA LEU A 70 1.82 -12.20 7.39
C LEU A 70 2.08 -13.13 6.20
N THR A 71 1.68 -12.70 5.00
CA THR A 71 1.94 -13.46 3.77
C THR A 71 3.44 -13.59 3.52
N ALA A 72 4.21 -12.51 3.73
CA ALA A 72 5.67 -12.55 3.61
C ALA A 72 6.27 -13.54 4.62
N ILE A 73 5.88 -13.47 5.90
CA ILE A 73 6.34 -14.41 6.95
C ILE A 73 6.03 -15.86 6.56
N TYR A 74 4.83 -16.13 6.05
CA TYR A 74 4.46 -17.48 5.60
C TYR A 74 5.40 -17.99 4.50
N HIS A 75 5.71 -17.18 3.49
CA HIS A 75 6.60 -17.59 2.41
C HIS A 75 8.06 -17.73 2.87
N MET A 76 8.51 -16.86 3.77
CA MET A 76 9.85 -16.98 4.37
C MET A 76 10.00 -18.30 5.12
N LEU A 77 9.04 -18.64 5.96
CA LEU A 77 9.07 -19.89 6.74
C LEU A 77 8.92 -21.13 5.85
N LYS A 78 8.05 -21.06 4.84
CA LYS A 78 7.80 -22.18 3.92
C LYS A 78 9.01 -22.49 3.04
N ASN A 79 9.67 -21.46 2.53
CA ASN A 79 10.72 -21.59 1.51
C ASN A 79 12.14 -21.47 2.11
N GLY A 80 12.27 -21.17 3.41
CA GLY A 80 13.56 -20.97 4.06
C GLY A 80 14.35 -19.76 3.53
N VAL A 81 13.63 -18.72 3.04
CA VAL A 81 14.24 -17.53 2.44
C VAL A 81 14.20 -16.34 3.39
N GLU A 82 15.19 -15.47 3.31
CA GLU A 82 15.23 -14.23 4.07
C GLU A 82 14.28 -13.18 3.52
N HIS A 83 13.94 -12.18 4.36
CA HIS A 83 13.10 -11.07 3.97
C HIS A 83 13.85 -10.12 3.01
N ASN A 84 13.30 -9.95 1.81
CA ASN A 84 13.76 -8.95 0.86
C ASN A 84 12.75 -7.80 0.75
N ASP A 85 13.19 -6.58 1.06
CA ASP A 85 12.34 -5.37 0.92
C ASP A 85 12.33 -4.93 -0.54
N LEU A 86 11.17 -4.99 -1.18
CA LEU A 86 10.98 -4.62 -2.59
C LEU A 86 11.09 -3.10 -2.84
N GLY A 87 11.25 -2.31 -1.77
CA GLY A 87 11.43 -0.86 -1.85
C GLY A 87 10.15 -0.07 -2.17
N ALA A 88 10.25 1.25 -2.07
CA ALA A 88 9.12 2.16 -2.27
C ALA A 88 8.65 2.20 -3.73
N SER A 89 9.55 2.02 -4.68
CA SER A 89 9.27 2.08 -6.13
C SER A 89 8.43 0.90 -6.65
N HIS A 90 8.28 -0.17 -5.86
CA HIS A 90 7.54 -1.38 -6.27
C HIS A 90 6.12 -1.07 -6.79
N PHE A 91 5.46 -0.06 -6.26
CA PHE A 91 4.13 0.36 -6.69
C PHE A 91 4.13 1.39 -7.82
N ASP A 92 5.28 1.86 -8.24
CA ASP A 92 5.46 2.85 -9.28
C ASP A 92 5.46 2.22 -10.68
N ARG A 93 4.38 1.49 -10.98
CA ARG A 93 4.21 0.79 -12.28
C ARG A 93 3.79 1.70 -13.43
N ARG A 94 3.51 2.97 -13.16
CA ARG A 94 3.11 3.91 -14.21
C ARG A 94 4.36 4.49 -14.88
N PRO A 95 4.43 4.49 -16.23
CA PRO A 95 5.50 5.18 -16.96
C PRO A 95 5.66 6.62 -16.48
N ALA A 96 6.91 7.09 -16.40
CA ALA A 96 7.22 8.45 -15.95
C ALA A 96 6.47 9.51 -16.77
N ALA A 97 6.33 9.30 -18.07
CA ALA A 97 5.58 10.19 -18.97
C ALA A 97 4.12 10.37 -18.55
N ILE A 98 3.42 9.30 -18.12
CA ILE A 98 2.02 9.39 -17.66
C ILE A 98 1.94 10.18 -16.35
N LYS A 99 2.91 10.02 -15.43
CA LYS A 99 2.97 10.82 -14.20
C LYS A 99 3.22 12.29 -14.51
N ALA A 100 4.16 12.57 -15.39
CA ALA A 100 4.51 13.91 -15.83
C ALA A 100 3.30 14.63 -16.46
N ASN A 101 2.64 14.02 -17.42
CA ASN A 101 1.44 14.59 -18.07
C ASN A 101 0.30 14.84 -17.06
N ARG A 102 0.14 13.98 -16.06
CA ARG A 102 -0.85 14.22 -14.99
C ARG A 102 -0.51 15.45 -14.15
N LEU A 103 0.76 15.68 -13.83
CA LEU A 103 1.22 16.87 -13.09
C LEU A 103 1.00 18.14 -13.91
N VAL A 104 1.32 18.13 -15.21
CA VAL A 104 1.02 19.25 -16.13
C VAL A 104 -0.48 19.56 -16.15
N ALA A 105 -1.32 18.53 -16.27
CA ALA A 105 -2.76 18.73 -16.24
C ALA A 105 -3.28 19.29 -14.90
N GLN A 106 -2.64 18.96 -13.78
CA GLN A 106 -2.96 19.54 -12.47
C GLN A 106 -2.53 21.02 -12.39
N LEU A 107 -1.34 21.37 -12.89
CA LEU A 107 -0.86 22.75 -12.97
C LEU A 107 -1.75 23.61 -13.86
N ALA A 108 -2.19 23.06 -15.01
CA ALA A 108 -3.12 23.76 -15.89
C ALA A 108 -4.46 24.11 -15.21
N LYS A 109 -4.98 23.22 -14.34
CA LYS A 109 -6.19 23.49 -13.56
C LYS A 109 -5.99 24.61 -12.52
N LEU A 110 -4.76 24.85 -12.08
CA LEU A 110 -4.41 25.94 -11.16
C LEU A 110 -4.06 27.23 -11.92
N GLY A 111 -4.20 27.26 -13.27
CA GLY A 111 -3.90 28.43 -14.10
C GLY A 111 -2.44 28.56 -14.53
N PHE A 112 -1.61 27.54 -14.29
CA PHE A 112 -0.19 27.55 -14.69
C PHE A 112 0.05 26.75 -15.97
N ARG A 113 0.82 27.30 -16.90
CA ARG A 113 1.32 26.59 -18.06
C ARG A 113 2.70 26.01 -17.74
N ALA A 114 2.87 24.70 -17.89
CA ALA A 114 4.15 24.02 -17.67
C ALA A 114 4.55 23.22 -18.92
N GLU A 115 5.79 23.41 -19.35
CA GLU A 115 6.41 22.63 -20.42
C GLU A 115 7.44 21.70 -19.81
N LEU A 116 7.39 20.43 -20.22
CA LEU A 116 8.28 19.41 -19.72
C LEU A 116 9.47 19.23 -20.65
N GLN A 117 10.67 19.40 -20.11
CA GLN A 117 11.91 19.04 -20.79
C GLN A 117 12.49 17.79 -20.12
N PRO A 118 12.81 16.72 -20.87
CA PRO A 118 13.48 15.57 -20.28
C PRO A 118 14.87 15.97 -19.78
N LEU A 119 15.20 15.62 -18.54
CA LEU A 119 16.55 15.75 -18.04
C LEU A 119 17.44 14.80 -18.85
N ALA A 120 18.54 15.32 -19.41
CA ALA A 120 19.55 14.49 -20.02
C ALA A 120 20.01 13.45 -19.00
N GLN A 121 19.88 12.17 -19.33
CA GLN A 121 20.41 11.11 -18.49
C GLN A 121 21.92 11.32 -18.40
N ALA A 122 22.40 11.67 -17.21
CA ALA A 122 23.83 11.62 -16.95
C ALA A 122 24.27 10.14 -17.11
N ALA A 123 25.14 9.91 -18.08
CA ALA A 123 25.72 8.61 -18.39
C ALA A 123 26.54 8.08 -17.20
#